data_a5c26df04d9c232b6fa8cdf2354dfcc9
#
_entry.id   a5c26df04d9c232b6fa8cdf2354dfcc9
#
_cell.length_a   1.000
_cell.length_b   1.000
_cell.length_c   1.000
_cell.angle_alpha   90.00
_cell.angle_beta   90.00
_cell.angle_gamma   90.00
#
_symmetry.space_group_name_H-M   'P 1'
#
loop_
_entity.id
_entity.type
_entity.pdbx_description
1 polymer ?
#
loop_
_entity_poly.entity_id
_entity_poly.type
_entity_poly.pdbx_seq_one_letter_code
_entity_poly.pdbx_strand_id
1 'polypeptide(L)'
;MSKILITGGDGEFCKHLVKQGKDFSFLTPSKKEADISDYWKLDRYFYTHQFEFDIVIHAAAITRTMVIHEDNPKLSIKTNIIGTSNVVLMCERYNKKIVYISTDYVYDGIDGNYKETDAMKPFTKYGWSKLGGECAVQMWDNHLILRMAMNKKPFPHPKALKDMRKSLMYIEDAAKVTLKLLGENGIINVGGKSQSVYDFVKEENPNIEPIYLKDISDVNMATDCSMDTTKMTKVIDDSTVQHK
;
A
#
# COMPACT_ATOMS: atom_id res chain seq x y z
N MET A 1 -3.84 19.68 15.80
CA MET A 1 -3.92 18.32 15.23
C MET A 1 -3.57 18.41 13.74
N SER A 2 -2.58 17.65 13.30
CA SER A 2 -2.27 17.56 11.86
C SER A 2 -3.43 16.92 11.12
N LYS A 3 -3.90 17.57 10.05
CA LYS A 3 -4.97 17.00 9.19
C LYS A 3 -4.35 16.23 8.05
N ILE A 4 -4.96 15.11 7.70
CA ILE A 4 -4.48 14.18 6.68
C ILE A 4 -5.59 13.96 5.65
N LEU A 5 -5.29 14.18 4.38
CA LEU A 5 -6.16 13.77 3.28
C LEU A 5 -5.88 12.32 2.92
N ILE A 6 -6.91 11.46 2.84
CA ILE A 6 -6.78 10.08 2.38
C ILE A 6 -7.54 9.92 1.07
N THR A 7 -6.84 9.68 -0.03
CA THR A 7 -7.51 9.28 -1.27
C THR A 7 -7.94 7.81 -1.18
N GLY A 8 -9.08 7.47 -1.76
CA GLY A 8 -9.67 6.14 -1.59
C GLY A 8 -10.42 5.99 -0.26
N GLY A 9 -11.12 7.06 0.15
CA GLY A 9 -11.85 7.17 1.41
C GLY A 9 -12.83 6.04 1.71
N ASP A 10 -13.44 5.44 0.68
CA ASP A 10 -14.36 4.30 0.81
C ASP A 10 -13.65 2.96 1.10
N GLY A 11 -12.32 2.93 0.98
CA GLY A 11 -11.49 1.71 1.11
C GLY A 11 -11.40 1.19 2.54
N GLU A 12 -11.18 -0.11 2.67
CA GLU A 12 -11.03 -0.77 3.97
C GLU A 12 -9.79 -0.26 4.73
N PHE A 13 -8.69 -0.06 4.04
CA PHE A 13 -7.47 0.49 4.63
C PHE A 13 -7.70 1.91 5.21
N CYS A 14 -8.44 2.77 4.49
CA CYS A 14 -8.82 4.09 4.99
C CYS A 14 -9.63 4.00 6.29
N LYS A 15 -10.60 3.09 6.38
CA LYS A 15 -11.40 2.87 7.60
C LYS A 15 -10.53 2.51 8.80
N HIS A 16 -9.51 1.66 8.59
CA HIS A 16 -8.56 1.30 9.64
C HIS A 16 -7.64 2.46 10.01
N LEU A 17 -7.16 3.26 9.06
CA LEU A 17 -6.39 4.48 9.35
C LEU A 17 -7.17 5.45 10.23
N VAL A 18 -8.42 5.74 9.88
CA VAL A 18 -9.30 6.62 10.66
C VAL A 18 -9.57 6.06 12.07
N LYS A 19 -9.84 4.76 12.16
CA LYS A 19 -10.09 4.09 13.45
C LYS A 19 -8.88 4.13 14.39
N GLN A 20 -7.66 3.97 13.85
CA GLN A 20 -6.42 3.93 14.63
C GLN A 20 -5.84 5.32 14.92
N GLY A 21 -6.08 6.30 14.05
CA GLY A 21 -5.47 7.63 14.12
C GLY A 21 -6.24 8.63 14.96
N LYS A 22 -6.53 8.33 16.21
CA LYS A 22 -7.33 9.20 17.10
C LYS A 22 -6.72 10.58 17.35
N ASP A 23 -5.40 10.70 17.18
CA ASP A 23 -4.65 11.95 17.36
C ASP A 23 -4.60 12.80 16.08
N PHE A 24 -5.21 12.34 15.01
CA PHE A 24 -5.27 13.00 13.71
C PHE A 24 -6.71 13.37 13.36
N SER A 25 -6.86 14.37 12.50
CA SER A 25 -8.13 14.60 11.80
C SER A 25 -7.97 14.22 10.33
N PHE A 26 -9.01 13.63 9.73
CA PHE A 26 -8.96 13.08 8.40
C PHE A 26 -9.98 13.72 7.47
N LEU A 27 -9.55 13.99 6.22
CA LEU A 27 -10.41 14.23 5.08
C LEU A 27 -10.41 12.95 4.23
N THR A 28 -11.57 12.35 4.04
CA THR A 28 -11.71 11.06 3.35
C THR A 28 -12.71 11.16 2.19
N PRO A 29 -12.39 11.95 1.13
CA PRO A 29 -13.32 12.14 0.04
C PRO A 29 -13.64 10.82 -0.66
N SER A 30 -14.90 10.68 -1.03
CA SER A 30 -15.35 9.62 -1.93
C SER A 30 -14.79 9.83 -3.35
N LYS A 31 -14.85 8.79 -4.18
CA LYS A 31 -14.50 8.94 -5.61
C LYS A 31 -15.37 10.00 -6.33
N LYS A 32 -16.61 10.22 -5.87
CA LYS A 32 -17.47 11.26 -6.44
C LYS A 32 -16.95 12.67 -6.15
N GLU A 33 -16.30 12.87 -5.02
CA GLU A 33 -15.78 14.17 -4.60
C GLU A 33 -14.37 14.43 -5.16
N ALA A 34 -13.46 13.44 -5.09
CA ALA A 34 -12.08 13.56 -5.53
C ALA A 34 -11.65 12.30 -6.32
N ASP A 35 -12.11 12.18 -7.57
CA ASP A 35 -11.65 11.11 -8.46
C ASP A 35 -10.22 11.40 -8.91
N ILE A 36 -9.27 10.58 -8.47
CA ILE A 36 -7.85 10.72 -8.82
C ILE A 36 -7.60 10.60 -10.34
N SER A 37 -8.49 9.93 -11.08
CA SER A 37 -8.40 9.80 -12.54
C SER A 37 -8.96 10.99 -13.31
N ASP A 38 -9.54 11.96 -12.62
CA ASP A 38 -10.06 13.22 -13.17
C ASP A 38 -9.24 14.39 -12.59
N TYR A 39 -8.28 14.87 -13.40
CA TYR A 39 -7.36 15.93 -12.99
C TYR A 39 -8.07 17.18 -12.46
N TRP A 40 -9.08 17.67 -13.17
CA TRP A 40 -9.74 18.93 -12.80
C TRP A 40 -10.62 18.80 -11.56
N LYS A 41 -11.22 17.64 -11.37
CA LYS A 41 -12.01 17.35 -10.18
C LYS A 41 -11.10 17.25 -8.95
N LEU A 42 -9.96 16.59 -9.09
CA LEU A 42 -8.96 16.47 -8.04
C LEU A 42 -8.35 17.83 -7.69
N ASP A 43 -7.96 18.62 -8.69
CA ASP A 43 -7.42 19.98 -8.51
C ASP A 43 -8.41 20.88 -7.77
N ARG A 44 -9.69 20.86 -8.16
CA ARG A 44 -10.74 21.61 -7.46
C ARG A 44 -10.84 21.21 -5.98
N TYR A 45 -10.79 19.92 -5.69
CA TYR A 45 -10.85 19.44 -4.31
C TYR A 45 -9.65 19.93 -3.51
N PHE A 46 -8.43 19.80 -4.04
CA PHE A 46 -7.22 20.30 -3.39
C PHE A 46 -7.26 21.81 -3.20
N TYR A 47 -7.65 22.58 -4.21
CA TYR A 47 -7.78 24.04 -4.11
C TYR A 47 -8.73 24.45 -2.99
N THR A 48 -9.89 23.80 -2.89
CA THR A 48 -10.90 24.14 -1.88
C THR A 48 -10.41 23.83 -0.46
N HIS A 49 -9.64 22.76 -0.27
CA HIS A 49 -9.23 22.25 1.04
C HIS A 49 -7.74 22.44 1.35
N GLN A 50 -6.99 23.17 0.52
CA GLN A 50 -5.51 23.26 0.60
C GLN A 50 -4.94 23.67 1.96
N PHE A 51 -5.70 24.43 2.76
CA PHE A 51 -5.28 24.87 4.09
C PHE A 51 -5.73 23.95 5.21
N GLU A 52 -6.41 22.86 4.88
CA GLU A 52 -6.94 21.94 5.87
C GLU A 52 -6.07 20.71 6.11
N PHE A 53 -5.09 20.42 5.24
CA PHE A 53 -4.21 19.25 5.39
C PHE A 53 -2.79 19.56 4.89
N ASP A 54 -1.82 18.79 5.43
CA ASP A 54 -0.41 18.88 5.05
C ASP A 54 0.12 17.56 4.46
N ILE A 55 -0.56 16.46 4.74
CA ILE A 55 -0.18 15.11 4.32
C ILE A 55 -1.31 14.50 3.51
N VAL A 56 -0.96 13.85 2.41
CA VAL A 56 -1.85 13.03 1.57
C VAL A 56 -1.44 11.57 1.70
N ILE A 57 -2.27 10.72 2.31
CA ILE A 57 -2.10 9.27 2.21
C ILE A 57 -2.82 8.81 0.95
N HIS A 58 -2.04 8.45 -0.06
CA HIS A 58 -2.56 7.99 -1.33
C HIS A 58 -2.79 6.47 -1.31
N ALA A 59 -4.02 6.07 -0.94
CA ALA A 59 -4.46 4.68 -0.86
C ALA A 59 -5.46 4.29 -1.96
N ALA A 60 -5.89 5.24 -2.80
CA ALA A 60 -6.77 4.96 -3.94
C ALA A 60 -6.03 4.15 -5.02
N ALA A 61 -6.47 2.93 -5.26
CA ALA A 61 -5.93 2.05 -6.30
C ALA A 61 -6.94 0.96 -6.67
N ILE A 62 -6.82 0.41 -7.87
CA ILE A 62 -7.40 -0.89 -8.20
C ILE A 62 -6.46 -1.94 -7.63
N THR A 63 -6.95 -2.75 -6.68
CA THR A 63 -6.16 -3.77 -5.96
C THR A 63 -6.79 -5.16 -6.00
N ARG A 64 -8.05 -5.27 -6.44
CA ARG A 64 -8.81 -6.52 -6.39
C ARG A 64 -8.50 -7.40 -7.58
N THR A 65 -8.44 -8.69 -7.30
CA THR A 65 -8.16 -9.84 -8.16
C THR A 65 -7.14 -9.57 -9.25
N MET A 66 -6.07 -10.35 -9.31
CA MET A 66 -5.04 -10.22 -10.36
C MET A 66 -5.65 -10.25 -11.76
N VAL A 67 -6.73 -11.00 -11.93
CA VAL A 67 -7.48 -11.14 -13.18
C VAL A 67 -7.97 -9.80 -13.76
N ILE A 68 -8.47 -8.87 -12.94
CA ILE A 68 -8.95 -7.57 -13.45
C ILE A 68 -7.84 -6.75 -14.13
N HIS A 69 -6.59 -6.90 -13.67
CA HIS A 69 -5.44 -6.21 -14.26
C HIS A 69 -5.03 -6.83 -15.59
N GLU A 70 -5.22 -8.16 -15.73
CA GLU A 70 -4.96 -8.88 -16.97
C GLU A 70 -6.04 -8.58 -18.02
N ASP A 71 -7.32 -8.64 -17.63
CA ASP A 71 -8.47 -8.46 -18.51
C ASP A 71 -8.69 -7.00 -18.94
N ASN A 72 -8.42 -6.06 -18.04
CA ASN A 72 -8.63 -4.63 -18.29
C ASN A 72 -7.45 -3.78 -17.84
N PRO A 73 -6.28 -3.88 -18.50
CA PRO A 73 -5.09 -3.11 -18.15
C PRO A 73 -5.32 -1.59 -18.27
N LYS A 74 -6.22 -1.15 -19.13
CA LYS A 74 -6.59 0.26 -19.28
C LYS A 74 -7.12 0.87 -17.96
N LEU A 75 -7.89 0.10 -17.20
CA LEU A 75 -8.41 0.54 -15.92
C LEU A 75 -7.26 0.73 -14.91
N SER A 76 -6.31 -0.19 -14.87
CA SER A 76 -5.12 -0.12 -14.02
C SER A 76 -4.22 1.05 -14.39
N ILE A 77 -3.98 1.27 -15.69
CA ILE A 77 -3.23 2.43 -16.18
C ILE A 77 -3.91 3.73 -15.75
N LYS A 78 -5.22 3.84 -16.01
CA LYS A 78 -5.98 5.06 -15.70
C LYS A 78 -5.99 5.39 -14.21
N THR A 79 -6.14 4.37 -13.34
CA THR A 79 -6.27 4.60 -11.89
C THR A 79 -4.92 4.57 -11.20
N ASN A 80 -4.12 3.50 -11.37
CA ASN A 80 -2.91 3.30 -10.58
C ASN A 80 -1.70 4.10 -11.09
N ILE A 81 -1.65 4.43 -12.39
CA ILE A 81 -0.55 5.21 -12.96
C ILE A 81 -0.96 6.67 -13.13
N ILE A 82 -1.93 6.96 -14.02
CA ILE A 82 -2.35 8.33 -14.32
C ILE A 82 -2.96 8.98 -13.07
N GLY A 83 -3.83 8.26 -12.35
CA GLY A 83 -4.42 8.76 -11.11
C GLY A 83 -3.39 9.09 -10.04
N THR A 84 -2.37 8.23 -9.87
CA THR A 84 -1.26 8.51 -8.95
C THR A 84 -0.45 9.72 -9.40
N SER A 85 -0.15 9.83 -10.71
CA SER A 85 0.54 11.01 -11.27
C SER A 85 -0.24 12.30 -11.02
N ASN A 86 -1.57 12.28 -11.16
CA ASN A 86 -2.41 13.44 -10.83
C ASN A 86 -2.28 13.83 -9.35
N VAL A 87 -2.29 12.84 -8.43
CA VAL A 87 -2.12 13.12 -6.99
C VAL A 87 -0.74 13.72 -6.71
N VAL A 88 0.32 13.24 -7.36
CA VAL A 88 1.67 13.80 -7.24
C VAL A 88 1.70 15.25 -7.70
N LEU A 89 1.12 15.57 -8.88
CA LEU A 89 1.03 16.93 -9.38
C LEU A 89 0.27 17.86 -8.43
N MET A 90 -0.78 17.35 -7.76
CA MET A 90 -1.48 18.14 -6.73
C MET A 90 -0.60 18.34 -5.49
N CYS A 91 0.12 17.31 -5.05
CA CYS A 91 1.01 17.42 -3.90
C CYS A 91 2.14 18.42 -4.16
N GLU A 92 2.74 18.39 -5.34
CA GLU A 92 3.74 19.38 -5.78
C GLU A 92 3.12 20.80 -5.81
N ARG A 93 2.03 20.99 -6.54
CA ARG A 93 1.37 22.29 -6.73
C ARG A 93 0.96 22.96 -5.42
N TYR A 94 0.47 22.18 -4.45
CA TYR A 94 -0.02 22.67 -3.16
C TYR A 94 0.98 22.45 -2.02
N ASN A 95 2.21 22.06 -2.33
CA ASN A 95 3.31 21.78 -1.38
C ASN A 95 2.89 20.83 -0.25
N LYS A 96 2.34 19.64 -0.61
CA LYS A 96 1.89 18.61 0.33
C LYS A 96 2.82 17.41 0.32
N LYS A 97 2.99 16.78 1.49
CA LYS A 97 3.65 15.49 1.59
C LYS A 97 2.75 14.39 1.01
N ILE A 98 3.33 13.50 0.19
CA ILE A 98 2.63 12.30 -0.26
C ILE A 98 3.16 11.05 0.47
N VAL A 99 2.25 10.24 1.02
CA VAL A 99 2.50 8.90 1.55
C VAL A 99 1.79 7.91 0.62
N TYR A 100 2.55 7.23 -0.21
CA TYR A 100 2.02 6.33 -1.23
C TYR A 100 1.99 4.89 -0.71
N ILE A 101 0.81 4.26 -0.77
CA ILE A 101 0.66 2.85 -0.41
C ILE A 101 0.97 2.00 -1.63
N SER A 102 2.16 1.41 -1.67
CA SER A 102 2.63 0.50 -2.70
C SER A 102 2.51 -0.98 -2.26
N THR A 103 3.20 -1.88 -2.92
CA THR A 103 3.08 -3.32 -2.73
C THR A 103 4.44 -4.03 -2.82
N ASP A 104 4.56 -5.18 -2.19
CA ASP A 104 5.65 -6.15 -2.36
C ASP A 104 5.74 -6.71 -3.79
N TYR A 105 4.67 -6.65 -4.59
CA TYR A 105 4.62 -7.11 -5.99
C TYR A 105 5.39 -6.22 -6.96
N VAL A 106 6.09 -5.18 -6.50
CA VAL A 106 7.07 -4.46 -7.30
C VAL A 106 8.38 -5.24 -7.48
N TYR A 107 8.66 -6.20 -6.62
CA TYR A 107 9.79 -7.13 -6.72
C TYR A 107 9.47 -8.31 -7.64
N ASP A 108 10.50 -9.09 -8.05
CA ASP A 108 10.30 -10.22 -8.96
C ASP A 108 9.72 -11.49 -8.29
N GLY A 109 9.76 -11.53 -6.96
CA GLY A 109 9.11 -12.58 -6.18
C GLY A 109 9.78 -13.94 -6.23
N ILE A 110 11.10 -14.01 -6.44
CA ILE A 110 11.89 -15.23 -6.56
C ILE A 110 12.75 -15.47 -5.32
N ASP A 111 13.60 -14.48 -4.97
CA ASP A 111 14.64 -14.65 -3.95
C ASP A 111 14.16 -14.31 -2.53
N GLY A 112 13.17 -13.44 -2.41
CA GLY A 112 12.66 -13.00 -1.11
C GLY A 112 13.61 -12.08 -0.33
N ASN A 113 13.19 -11.69 0.86
CA ASN A 113 13.93 -10.79 1.76
C ASN A 113 14.42 -9.49 1.08
N TYR A 114 13.59 -8.94 0.18
CA TYR A 114 13.92 -7.77 -0.62
C TYR A 114 14.12 -6.52 0.24
N LYS A 115 15.21 -5.81 -0.02
CA LYS A 115 15.49 -4.48 0.53
C LYS A 115 14.87 -3.40 -0.34
N GLU A 116 14.70 -2.20 0.22
CA GLU A 116 14.17 -1.04 -0.50
C GLU A 116 15.02 -0.64 -1.72
N THR A 117 16.32 -0.98 -1.69
CA THR A 117 17.31 -0.69 -2.75
C THR A 117 17.38 -1.75 -3.83
N ASP A 118 16.72 -2.89 -3.66
CA ASP A 118 16.78 -3.98 -4.63
C ASP A 118 16.02 -3.64 -5.92
N ALA A 119 16.47 -4.24 -7.01
CA ALA A 119 15.89 -4.01 -8.33
C ALA A 119 14.41 -4.43 -8.37
N MET A 120 13.59 -3.56 -8.93
CA MET A 120 12.16 -3.82 -9.12
C MET A 120 11.91 -4.48 -10.47
N LYS A 121 11.24 -5.63 -10.46
CA LYS A 121 10.87 -6.39 -11.66
C LYS A 121 9.53 -7.09 -11.45
N PRO A 122 8.41 -6.34 -11.50
CA PRO A 122 7.10 -6.92 -11.28
C PRO A 122 6.80 -8.09 -12.20
N PHE A 123 6.20 -9.13 -11.66
CA PHE A 123 5.79 -10.34 -12.40
C PHE A 123 4.29 -10.32 -12.78
N THR A 124 3.53 -9.30 -12.38
CA THR A 124 2.10 -9.12 -12.68
C THR A 124 1.80 -7.73 -13.22
N LYS A 125 0.73 -7.57 -14.01
CA LYS A 125 0.27 -6.23 -14.44
C LYS A 125 -0.12 -5.34 -13.26
N TYR A 126 -0.64 -5.92 -12.17
CA TYR A 126 -0.85 -5.18 -10.93
C TYR A 126 0.45 -4.56 -10.40
N GLY A 127 1.49 -5.37 -10.23
CA GLY A 127 2.80 -4.91 -9.78
C GLY A 127 3.35 -3.80 -10.70
N TRP A 128 3.29 -3.98 -12.01
CA TRP A 128 3.69 -2.95 -12.98
C TRP A 128 2.89 -1.66 -12.84
N SER A 129 1.57 -1.75 -12.58
CA SER A 129 0.74 -0.55 -12.38
C SER A 129 1.10 0.19 -11.09
N LYS A 130 1.46 -0.53 -10.04
CA LYS A 130 1.90 0.07 -8.77
C LYS A 130 3.30 0.67 -8.89
N LEU A 131 4.21 -0.01 -9.59
CA LEU A 131 5.55 0.53 -9.89
C LEU A 131 5.47 1.80 -10.74
N GLY A 132 4.58 1.85 -11.75
CA GLY A 132 4.35 3.07 -12.52
C GLY A 132 3.90 4.25 -11.64
N GLY A 133 3.11 4.00 -10.60
CA GLY A 133 2.79 5.00 -9.57
C GLY A 133 4.00 5.41 -8.72
N GLU A 134 4.84 4.44 -8.28
CA GLU A 134 6.08 4.74 -7.55
C GLU A 134 7.03 5.64 -8.34
N CYS A 135 7.17 5.40 -9.65
CA CYS A 135 8.00 6.23 -10.52
C CYS A 135 7.55 7.71 -10.50
N ALA A 136 6.23 7.97 -10.54
CA ALA A 136 5.72 9.32 -10.44
C ALA A 136 5.96 9.93 -9.03
N VAL A 137 5.73 9.14 -7.97
CA VAL A 137 5.89 9.61 -6.58
C VAL A 137 7.34 9.99 -6.27
N GLN A 138 8.32 9.25 -6.78
CA GLN A 138 9.75 9.54 -6.60
C GLN A 138 10.22 10.84 -7.28
N MET A 139 9.42 11.41 -8.19
CA MET A 139 9.72 12.71 -8.80
C MET A 139 9.43 13.91 -7.86
N TRP A 140 8.71 13.69 -6.77
CA TRP A 140 8.42 14.71 -5.75
C TRP A 140 9.24 14.46 -4.49
N ASP A 141 10.07 15.40 -4.07
CA ASP A 141 11.02 15.21 -2.96
C ASP A 141 10.34 14.94 -1.62
N ASN A 142 9.15 15.54 -1.38
CA ASN A 142 8.42 15.36 -0.13
C ASN A 142 7.50 14.14 -0.19
N HIS A 143 8.12 12.95 -0.27
CA HIS A 143 7.38 11.69 -0.38
C HIS A 143 7.81 10.62 0.63
N LEU A 144 6.89 9.72 0.90
CA LEU A 144 7.12 8.43 1.55
C LEU A 144 6.40 7.34 0.74
N ILE A 145 7.11 6.31 0.32
CA ILE A 145 6.55 5.12 -0.33
C ILE A 145 6.59 3.97 0.67
N LEU A 146 5.44 3.36 0.92
CA LEU A 146 5.31 2.20 1.78
C LEU A 146 4.99 0.97 0.93
N ARG A 147 5.97 0.08 0.73
CA ARG A 147 5.76 -1.21 0.06
C ARG A 147 5.21 -2.20 1.06
N MET A 148 4.00 -2.67 0.86
CA MET A 148 3.25 -3.43 1.85
C MET A 148 2.74 -4.76 1.32
N ALA A 149 2.71 -5.76 2.20
CA ALA A 149 2.00 -7.02 1.99
C ALA A 149 0.84 -7.13 2.99
N MET A 150 -0.34 -6.62 2.62
CA MET A 150 -1.51 -6.57 3.51
C MET A 150 -2.50 -7.69 3.25
N ASN A 151 -3.10 -8.20 4.33
CA ASN A 151 -4.19 -9.15 4.25
C ASN A 151 -5.36 -8.77 5.16
N LYS A 152 -6.55 -9.25 4.81
CA LYS A 152 -7.77 -9.06 5.62
C LYS A 152 -7.79 -10.03 6.79
N LYS A 153 -8.53 -9.62 7.83
CA LYS A 153 -8.91 -10.44 8.95
C LYS A 153 -10.45 -10.43 9.09
N PRO A 154 -11.13 -11.59 9.03
CA PRO A 154 -10.59 -12.93 8.76
C PRO A 154 -10.04 -13.08 7.33
N PHE A 155 -9.16 -14.07 7.14
CA PHE A 155 -8.60 -14.38 5.82
C PHE A 155 -9.73 -14.79 4.84
N PRO A 156 -9.80 -14.20 3.63
CA PRO A 156 -11.00 -14.30 2.80
C PRO A 156 -11.12 -15.60 1.97
N HIS A 157 -10.11 -16.48 2.01
CA HIS A 157 -10.08 -17.69 1.19
C HIS A 157 -10.16 -18.96 2.08
N PRO A 158 -10.73 -20.07 1.56
CA PRO A 158 -10.83 -21.33 2.31
C PRO A 158 -9.50 -22.07 2.44
N LYS A 159 -8.52 -21.74 1.60
CA LYS A 159 -7.19 -22.37 1.58
C LYS A 159 -6.11 -21.29 1.50
N ALA A 160 -4.92 -21.57 2.04
CA ALA A 160 -3.78 -20.68 2.03
C ALA A 160 -2.54 -21.33 1.42
N LEU A 161 -1.75 -20.57 0.65
CA LEU A 161 -0.54 -21.05 -0.04
C LEU A 161 0.56 -21.41 0.95
N LYS A 162 1.03 -22.67 0.85
CA LYS A 162 2.08 -23.19 1.72
C LYS A 162 3.49 -22.99 1.16
N ASP A 163 3.61 -22.89 -0.14
CA ASP A 163 4.87 -22.71 -0.88
C ASP A 163 5.06 -21.30 -1.46
N MET A 164 4.29 -20.33 -1.00
CA MET A 164 4.50 -18.91 -1.26
C MET A 164 4.83 -18.18 0.05
N ARG A 165 5.97 -17.49 0.08
CA ARG A 165 6.42 -16.71 1.24
C ARG A 165 6.17 -15.22 1.05
N LYS A 166 5.79 -14.54 2.13
CA LYS A 166 5.57 -13.09 2.18
C LYS A 166 5.85 -12.54 3.57
N SER A 167 6.05 -11.25 3.67
CA SER A 167 6.06 -10.51 4.94
C SER A 167 4.68 -9.93 5.21
N LEU A 168 3.66 -10.81 5.37
CA LEU A 168 2.27 -10.42 5.55
C LEU A 168 2.02 -9.67 6.87
N MET A 169 1.10 -8.73 6.81
CA MET A 169 0.56 -8.00 7.96
C MET A 169 -0.95 -7.84 7.77
N TYR A 170 -1.72 -7.87 8.85
CA TYR A 170 -3.14 -7.54 8.75
C TYR A 170 -3.34 -6.05 8.49
N ILE A 171 -4.39 -5.70 7.73
CA ILE A 171 -4.70 -4.31 7.34
C ILE A 171 -4.75 -3.38 8.56
N GLU A 172 -5.28 -3.86 9.67
CA GLU A 172 -5.34 -3.09 10.91
C GLU A 172 -3.96 -2.70 11.44
N ASP A 173 -3.00 -3.63 11.44
CA ASP A 173 -1.64 -3.38 11.90
C ASP A 173 -0.85 -2.55 10.90
N ALA A 174 -1.06 -2.79 9.60
CA ALA A 174 -0.49 -1.95 8.55
C ALA A 174 -0.93 -0.49 8.68
N ALA A 175 -2.19 -0.23 9.06
CA ALA A 175 -2.69 1.11 9.33
C ALA A 175 -1.99 1.75 10.53
N LYS A 176 -1.81 1.03 11.64
CA LYS A 176 -1.07 1.50 12.83
C LYS A 176 0.37 1.87 12.47
N VAL A 177 1.05 1.00 11.72
CA VAL A 177 2.43 1.22 11.27
C VAL A 177 2.51 2.43 10.35
N THR A 178 1.61 2.57 9.39
CA THR A 178 1.55 3.74 8.49
C THR A 178 1.50 5.05 9.27
N LEU A 179 0.65 5.15 10.28
CA LEU A 179 0.51 6.36 11.09
C LEU A 179 1.79 6.70 11.88
N LYS A 180 2.55 5.70 12.32
CA LYS A 180 3.84 5.89 12.97
C LYS A 180 4.94 6.36 12.02
N LEU A 181 4.84 6.01 10.73
CA LEU A 181 5.84 6.32 9.71
C LEU A 181 5.60 7.67 9.00
N LEU A 182 4.55 8.43 9.30
CA LEU A 182 4.19 9.67 8.60
C LEU A 182 5.29 10.74 8.60
N GLY A 183 6.19 10.71 9.59
CA GLY A 183 7.35 11.60 9.69
C GLY A 183 8.50 11.25 8.73
N GLU A 184 8.54 10.01 8.24
CA GLU A 184 9.64 9.48 7.43
C GLU A 184 9.57 9.92 5.97
N ASN A 185 10.70 9.80 5.25
CA ASN A 185 10.80 10.08 3.80
C ASN A 185 11.46 8.91 3.06
N GLY A 186 11.27 8.91 1.74
CA GLY A 186 11.84 7.90 0.84
C GLY A 186 11.02 6.62 0.78
N ILE A 187 11.66 5.46 0.81
CA ILE A 187 11.01 4.15 0.64
C ILE A 187 11.21 3.32 1.90
N ILE A 188 10.14 2.68 2.37
CA ILE A 188 10.16 1.74 3.51
C ILE A 188 9.33 0.50 3.16
N ASN A 189 9.95 -0.67 3.33
CA ASN A 189 9.24 -1.95 3.30
C ASN A 189 8.48 -2.14 4.61
N VAL A 190 7.17 -2.43 4.51
CA VAL A 190 6.28 -2.57 5.66
C VAL A 190 5.65 -3.96 5.63
N GLY A 191 5.93 -4.75 6.65
CA GLY A 191 5.41 -6.12 6.72
C GLY A 191 5.80 -6.80 8.02
N GLY A 192 5.23 -7.98 8.22
CA GLY A 192 5.57 -8.85 9.34
C GLY A 192 6.75 -9.77 9.03
N LYS A 193 6.89 -10.81 9.84
CA LYS A 193 7.89 -11.87 9.65
C LYS A 193 7.73 -12.55 8.29
N SER A 194 8.86 -12.86 7.63
CA SER A 194 8.85 -13.71 6.42
C SER A 194 8.39 -15.13 6.77
N GLN A 195 7.25 -15.54 6.24
CA GLN A 195 6.68 -16.86 6.43
C GLN A 195 5.77 -17.25 5.27
N SER A 196 5.33 -18.50 5.18
CA SER A 196 4.34 -18.89 4.18
C SER A 196 3.00 -18.22 4.45
N VAL A 197 2.21 -17.99 3.39
CA VAL A 197 0.84 -17.47 3.57
C VAL A 197 0.03 -18.38 4.48
N TYR A 198 0.23 -19.70 4.34
CA TYR A 198 -0.43 -20.72 5.19
C TYR A 198 -0.06 -20.57 6.67
N ASP A 199 1.24 -20.46 6.99
CA ASP A 199 1.68 -20.34 8.39
C ASP A 199 1.16 -19.05 9.02
N PHE A 200 1.17 -17.92 8.27
CA PHE A 200 0.61 -16.65 8.72
C PHE A 200 -0.88 -16.77 9.07
N VAL A 201 -1.67 -17.39 8.19
CA VAL A 201 -3.13 -17.50 8.38
C VAL A 201 -3.47 -18.52 9.47
N LYS A 202 -2.66 -19.59 9.61
CA LYS A 202 -2.89 -20.65 10.59
C LYS A 202 -2.80 -20.17 12.04
N GLU A 203 -2.06 -19.12 12.32
CA GLU A 203 -2.00 -18.49 13.66
C GLU A 203 -3.38 -18.00 14.12
N GLU A 204 -4.23 -17.56 13.19
CA GLU A 204 -5.58 -17.07 13.48
C GLU A 204 -6.66 -18.13 13.19
N ASN A 205 -6.51 -18.87 12.10
CA ASN A 205 -7.44 -19.93 11.68
C ASN A 205 -6.75 -21.28 11.67
N PRO A 206 -6.73 -22.03 12.79
CA PRO A 206 -6.10 -23.34 12.87
C PRO A 206 -6.64 -24.38 11.89
N ASN A 207 -7.87 -24.18 11.38
CA ASN A 207 -8.54 -25.09 10.45
C ASN A 207 -8.31 -24.75 8.97
N ILE A 208 -7.48 -23.75 8.65
CA ILE A 208 -7.18 -23.40 7.27
C ILE A 208 -6.51 -24.57 6.56
N GLU A 209 -6.95 -24.87 5.35
CA GLU A 209 -6.34 -25.91 4.52
C GLU A 209 -5.17 -25.35 3.70
N PRO A 210 -4.09 -26.13 3.50
CA PRO A 210 -3.02 -25.74 2.59
C PRO A 210 -3.44 -25.91 1.13
N ILE A 211 -2.90 -25.02 0.27
CA ILE A 211 -2.89 -25.14 -1.19
C ILE A 211 -1.48 -24.84 -1.69
N TYR A 212 -1.09 -25.36 -2.84
CA TYR A 212 0.23 -25.16 -3.42
C TYR A 212 0.14 -24.41 -4.73
N LEU A 213 1.20 -23.70 -5.12
CA LEU A 213 1.27 -22.93 -6.37
C LEU A 213 0.96 -23.78 -7.60
N LYS A 214 1.42 -25.04 -7.63
CA LYS A 214 1.12 -25.98 -8.70
C LYS A 214 -0.37 -26.29 -8.91
N ASP A 215 -1.19 -26.04 -7.88
CA ASP A 215 -2.64 -26.29 -7.91
C ASP A 215 -3.43 -25.03 -8.37
N ILE A 216 -2.73 -23.94 -8.69
CA ILE A 216 -3.29 -22.68 -9.19
C ILE A 216 -2.85 -22.49 -10.63
N SER A 217 -3.80 -22.57 -11.58
CA SER A 217 -3.51 -22.52 -13.01
C SER A 217 -3.59 -21.14 -13.65
N ASP A 218 -4.32 -20.20 -13.05
CA ASP A 218 -4.86 -19.05 -13.78
C ASP A 218 -4.09 -17.74 -13.54
N VAL A 219 -3.09 -17.74 -12.65
CA VAL A 219 -2.34 -16.53 -12.29
C VAL A 219 -0.85 -16.84 -12.13
N ASN A 220 -0.01 -16.00 -12.72
CA ASN A 220 1.42 -16.05 -12.44
C ASN A 220 1.66 -15.60 -10.99
N MET A 221 2.15 -16.50 -10.16
CA MET A 221 2.37 -16.28 -8.73
C MET A 221 3.86 -16.35 -8.41
N ALA A 222 4.31 -15.48 -7.52
CA ALA A 222 5.66 -15.51 -6.99
C ALA A 222 5.85 -16.65 -5.98
N THR A 223 7.07 -17.10 -5.80
CA THR A 223 7.45 -18.06 -4.76
C THR A 223 7.82 -17.37 -3.44
N ASP A 224 8.54 -16.26 -3.51
CA ASP A 224 8.94 -15.50 -2.32
C ASP A 224 8.96 -13.99 -2.59
N CYS A 225 7.93 -13.28 -2.09
CA CYS A 225 7.85 -11.81 -2.07
C CYS A 225 8.15 -11.24 -0.67
N SER A 226 8.81 -11.99 0.21
CA SER A 226 9.14 -11.46 1.53
C SER A 226 10.10 -10.27 1.43
N MET A 227 10.00 -9.36 2.39
CA MET A 227 10.75 -8.11 2.42
C MET A 227 11.61 -8.03 3.67
N ASP A 228 12.78 -7.42 3.55
CA ASP A 228 13.54 -6.94 4.71
C ASP A 228 12.81 -5.72 5.29
N THR A 229 12.35 -5.85 6.53
CA THR A 229 11.61 -4.81 7.24
C THR A 229 12.42 -4.14 8.35
N THR A 230 13.74 -4.30 8.32
CA THR A 230 14.68 -3.76 9.34
C THR A 230 14.54 -2.24 9.47
N LYS A 231 14.41 -1.52 8.36
CA LYS A 231 14.23 -0.06 8.36
C LYS A 231 12.96 0.35 9.09
N MET A 232 11.84 -0.32 8.81
CA MET A 232 10.56 -0.10 9.50
C MET A 232 10.68 -0.34 11.00
N THR A 233 11.24 -1.50 11.39
CA THR A 233 11.38 -1.91 12.80
C THR A 233 12.20 -0.87 13.57
N LYS A 234 13.33 -0.44 13.03
CA LYS A 234 14.17 0.58 13.66
C LYS A 234 13.41 1.88 13.95
N VAL A 235 12.67 2.41 12.97
CA VAL A 235 11.90 3.65 13.16
C VAL A 235 10.82 3.48 14.24
N ILE A 236 10.14 2.32 14.25
CA ILE A 236 9.09 2.05 15.24
C ILE A 236 9.67 1.92 16.65
N ASP A 237 10.81 1.25 16.81
CA ASP A 237 11.45 1.07 18.10
C ASP A 237 12.00 2.40 18.65
N ASP A 238 12.65 3.20 17.81
CA ASP A 238 13.15 4.53 18.17
C ASP A 238 12.02 5.46 18.63
N SER A 239 10.85 5.40 17.97
CA SER A 239 9.66 6.17 18.35
C SER A 239 9.08 5.76 19.72
N THR A 240 9.26 4.50 20.11
CA THR A 240 8.75 3.97 21.38
C THR A 240 9.64 4.39 22.57
N VAL A 241 10.92 4.66 22.34
CA VAL A 241 11.88 5.10 23.37
C VAL A 241 11.71 6.59 23.71
N GLN A 242 11.30 7.42 22.76
CA GLN A 242 11.13 8.88 22.98
C GLN A 242 9.88 9.27 23.77
N HIS A 243 8.97 8.35 24.04
CA HIS A 243 7.73 8.58 24.77
C HIS A 243 7.70 7.94 26.18
N LYS A 244 8.84 7.51 26.69
CA LYS A 244 9.07 7.07 28.09
C LYS A 244 9.88 8.11 28.86
#